data_b1e06dcf66850b39a2ea54450090980c
#
_entry.id   b1e06dcf66850b39a2ea54450090980c
#
_cell.length_a   1.000
_cell.length_b   1.000
_cell.length_c   1.000
_cell.angle_alpha   90.00
_cell.angle_beta   90.00
_cell.angle_gamma   90.00
#
_symmetry.space_group_name_H-M   'P 1'
#
loop_
_entity.id
_entity.type
_entity.pdbx_description
1 polymer ?
#
loop_
_entity_poly.entity_id
_entity_poly.type
_entity_poly.pdbx_seq_one_letter_code
_entity_poly.pdbx_strand_id
1 'polypeptide(L)'
;GKTIIELTIATNYARATNKPVLIITPLAVAFQFIKEAEKFGIDDIEYSKDGNFKSKIVVCNYERLENFDSSKFDCVILDESSILKNFEGATKNLITAFLKKVKYRFLFTATPSPNDYIELGTSSEALGYLGYMDMLTKFFKNNQNNVAKLSQISKARQGEEFYLKAHAEKDFWRWIASWSISMRKPSDYGFSDDKHTLPELFETETIIENRDPLAIDGQNTMFAIPATGFKEIKAEVRATLNMRCEKAVEKANSHECSVYWVNLNDEASLIGELDKTALEVKGNMNIDKKEEILLAFSAGDIKKLITKTSITAFGLNWQHCNHTTYFPTYSYEQYYQAIRRFWRFGQKRPVYVDLILSDGQTKVMESLMIKKERAIEMFNNLTQQTSQDFTIQRKEFNKEISLPSFI
;
A
#
# COMPACT_ATOMS: atom_id res chain seq x y z
N GLY A 1 -9.06 9.91 -2.19
CA GLY A 1 -10.14 9.67 -3.17
C GLY A 1 -10.84 8.34 -3.03
N LYS A 2 -10.16 7.23 -2.64
CA LYS A 2 -10.80 5.90 -2.50
C LYS A 2 -11.98 5.93 -1.54
N THR A 3 -11.81 6.42 -0.33
CA THR A 3 -12.80 6.40 0.75
C THR A 3 -14.16 6.98 0.33
N ILE A 4 -14.18 8.11 -0.40
CA ILE A 4 -15.46 8.69 -0.85
C ILE A 4 -16.13 7.84 -1.93
N ILE A 5 -15.36 7.19 -2.80
CA ILE A 5 -15.92 6.25 -3.79
C ILE A 5 -16.55 5.05 -3.09
N GLU A 6 -15.86 4.48 -2.11
CA GLU A 6 -16.32 3.35 -1.29
C GLU A 6 -17.60 3.70 -0.52
N LEU A 7 -17.61 4.84 0.16
CA LEU A 7 -18.79 5.36 0.85
C LEU A 7 -19.97 5.62 -0.12
N THR A 8 -19.69 6.15 -1.31
CA THR A 8 -20.73 6.38 -2.32
C THR A 8 -21.35 5.08 -2.81
N ILE A 9 -20.52 4.05 -3.09
CA ILE A 9 -21.01 2.73 -3.48
C ILE A 9 -21.84 2.12 -2.35
N ALA A 10 -21.34 2.16 -1.10
CA ALA A 10 -22.05 1.62 0.06
C ALA A 10 -23.41 2.30 0.26
N THR A 11 -23.43 3.64 0.20
CA THR A 11 -24.66 4.43 0.38
C THR A 11 -25.67 4.15 -0.72
N ASN A 12 -25.25 4.12 -1.99
CA ASN A 12 -26.14 3.85 -3.11
C ASN A 12 -26.69 2.43 -3.03
N TYR A 13 -25.86 1.44 -2.68
CA TYR A 13 -26.31 0.07 -2.51
C TYR A 13 -27.31 -0.06 -1.37
N ALA A 14 -26.99 0.50 -0.19
CA ALA A 14 -27.87 0.44 0.99
C ALA A 14 -29.23 1.11 0.71
N ARG A 15 -29.24 2.28 0.04
CA ARG A 15 -30.47 2.98 -0.36
C ARG A 15 -31.30 2.18 -1.36
N ALA A 16 -30.67 1.61 -2.37
CA ALA A 16 -31.38 0.88 -3.43
C ALA A 16 -31.95 -0.46 -2.96
N THR A 17 -31.31 -1.14 -2.00
CA THR A 17 -31.68 -2.51 -1.60
C THR A 17 -32.26 -2.60 -0.18
N ASN A 18 -32.11 -1.56 0.60
CA ASN A 18 -32.38 -1.55 2.06
C ASN A 18 -31.63 -2.65 2.85
N LYS A 19 -30.47 -3.12 2.32
CA LYS A 19 -29.64 -4.15 2.93
C LYS A 19 -28.34 -3.57 3.46
N PRO A 20 -27.73 -4.20 4.49
CA PRO A 20 -26.45 -3.72 5.00
C PRO A 20 -25.29 -4.00 4.04
N VAL A 21 -24.28 -3.10 4.10
CA VAL A 21 -23.01 -3.19 3.39
C VAL A 21 -21.90 -3.28 4.42
N LEU A 22 -20.96 -4.19 4.23
CA LEU A 22 -19.77 -4.30 5.07
C LEU A 22 -18.56 -3.68 4.35
N ILE A 23 -17.90 -2.71 5.01
CA ILE A 23 -16.60 -2.17 4.60
C ILE A 23 -15.55 -2.77 5.53
N ILE A 24 -14.58 -3.48 4.93
CA ILE A 24 -13.47 -4.10 5.65
C ILE A 24 -12.22 -3.29 5.37
N THR A 25 -11.54 -2.83 6.43
CA THR A 25 -10.42 -1.88 6.33
C THR A 25 -9.30 -2.23 7.32
N PRO A 26 -8.06 -1.75 7.11
CA PRO A 26 -7.02 -1.85 8.12
C PRO A 26 -7.38 -1.15 9.42
N LEU A 27 -6.84 -1.63 10.55
CA LEU A 27 -7.22 -1.22 11.91
C LEU A 27 -7.29 0.30 12.10
N ALA A 28 -6.26 1.01 11.69
CA ALA A 28 -6.16 2.47 11.90
C ALA A 28 -7.09 3.31 11.00
N VAL A 29 -7.80 2.68 10.05
CA VAL A 29 -8.57 3.38 8.99
C VAL A 29 -10.05 3.47 9.33
N ALA A 30 -10.58 2.55 10.15
CA ALA A 30 -12.01 2.47 10.44
C ALA A 30 -12.60 3.81 10.93
N PHE A 31 -11.93 4.49 11.86
CA PHE A 31 -12.37 5.79 12.37
C PHE A 31 -12.31 6.91 11.32
N GLN A 32 -11.39 6.79 10.37
CA GLN A 32 -11.34 7.75 9.26
C GLN A 32 -12.56 7.61 8.35
N PHE A 33 -13.06 6.38 8.13
CA PHE A 33 -14.33 6.18 7.40
C PHE A 33 -15.48 6.90 8.07
N ILE A 34 -15.60 6.81 9.40
CA ILE A 34 -16.66 7.50 10.15
C ILE A 34 -16.53 9.02 9.99
N LYS A 35 -15.33 9.58 10.20
CA LYS A 35 -15.07 11.02 10.05
C LYS A 35 -15.33 11.53 8.61
N GLU A 36 -14.93 10.78 7.61
CA GLU A 36 -15.21 11.14 6.20
C GLU A 36 -16.70 11.02 5.89
N ALA A 37 -17.40 10.04 6.44
CA ALA A 37 -18.85 9.89 6.30
C ALA A 37 -19.60 11.11 6.90
N GLU A 38 -19.26 11.53 8.12
CA GLU A 38 -19.79 12.74 8.76
C GLU A 38 -19.59 13.96 7.88
N LYS A 39 -18.38 14.13 7.32
CA LYS A 39 -18.05 15.25 6.43
C LYS A 39 -18.92 15.29 5.17
N PHE A 40 -19.35 14.14 4.67
CA PHE A 40 -20.18 14.02 3.48
C PHE A 40 -21.69 13.84 3.79
N GLY A 41 -22.09 13.99 5.06
CA GLY A 41 -23.50 13.89 5.47
C GLY A 41 -24.07 12.47 5.35
N ILE A 42 -23.22 11.44 5.58
CA ILE A 42 -23.63 10.04 5.61
C ILE A 42 -23.76 9.62 7.07
N ASP A 43 -25.01 9.56 7.57
CA ASP A 43 -25.29 9.33 8.99
C ASP A 43 -25.54 7.86 9.34
N ASP A 44 -25.97 7.03 8.37
CA ASP A 44 -26.30 5.61 8.60
C ASP A 44 -25.06 4.71 8.44
N ILE A 45 -24.03 4.99 9.24
CA ILE A 45 -22.75 4.29 9.27
C ILE A 45 -22.28 4.07 10.71
N GLU A 46 -21.72 2.90 11.00
CA GLU A 46 -21.11 2.61 12.29
C GLU A 46 -19.88 1.71 12.18
N TYR A 47 -18.98 1.82 13.17
CA TYR A 47 -17.89 0.87 13.37
C TYR A 47 -18.30 -0.22 14.33
N SER A 48 -18.24 -1.47 13.89
CA SER A 48 -18.55 -2.64 14.73
C SER A 48 -17.31 -3.48 14.99
N LYS A 49 -17.15 -3.95 16.23
CA LYS A 49 -16.02 -4.78 16.68
C LYS A 49 -16.39 -6.26 16.82
N ASP A 50 -17.65 -6.56 17.02
CA ASP A 50 -18.17 -7.85 17.43
C ASP A 50 -19.22 -8.45 16.48
N GLY A 51 -19.47 -7.81 15.34
CA GLY A 51 -20.46 -8.25 14.36
C GLY A 51 -21.91 -7.87 14.69
N ASN A 52 -22.14 -7.10 15.77
CA ASN A 52 -23.41 -6.47 16.06
C ASN A 52 -23.46 -5.09 15.43
N PHE A 53 -24.56 -4.75 14.78
CA PHE A 53 -24.75 -3.46 14.13
C PHE A 53 -26.22 -3.09 13.97
N LYS A 54 -26.48 -1.79 13.82
CA LYS A 54 -27.80 -1.21 13.58
C LYS A 54 -27.86 -0.44 12.26
N SER A 55 -26.73 0.17 11.87
CA SER A 55 -26.61 0.97 10.65
C SER A 55 -26.54 0.11 9.39
N LYS A 56 -26.90 0.70 8.26
CA LYS A 56 -26.81 0.03 6.94
C LYS A 56 -25.40 -0.03 6.40
N ILE A 57 -24.52 0.89 6.80
CA ILE A 57 -23.11 0.84 6.42
C ILE A 57 -22.33 0.44 7.68
N VAL A 58 -21.67 -0.71 7.62
CA VAL A 58 -20.93 -1.27 8.74
C VAL A 58 -19.45 -1.29 8.38
N VAL A 59 -18.62 -0.69 9.21
CA VAL A 59 -17.18 -0.71 9.07
C VAL A 59 -16.58 -1.70 10.06
N CYS A 60 -15.67 -2.56 9.62
CA CYS A 60 -14.90 -3.42 10.51
C CYS A 60 -13.42 -3.50 10.06
N ASN A 61 -12.59 -4.06 10.93
CA ASN A 61 -11.18 -4.30 10.61
C ASN A 61 -10.96 -5.74 10.15
N TYR A 62 -9.89 -5.97 9.36
CA TYR A 62 -9.49 -7.29 8.91
C TYR A 62 -9.32 -8.28 10.07
N GLU A 63 -8.72 -7.83 11.18
CA GLU A 63 -8.44 -8.62 12.38
C GLU A 63 -9.71 -9.05 13.13
N ARG A 64 -10.86 -8.48 12.80
CA ARG A 64 -12.15 -8.74 13.46
C ARG A 64 -13.16 -9.42 12.52
N LEU A 65 -12.76 -9.74 11.29
CA LEU A 65 -13.67 -10.29 10.28
C LEU A 65 -14.31 -11.61 10.74
N GLU A 66 -13.63 -12.40 11.56
CA GLU A 66 -14.15 -13.67 12.10
C GLU A 66 -15.41 -13.48 12.96
N ASN A 67 -15.64 -12.30 13.52
CA ASN A 67 -16.82 -11.97 14.32
C ASN A 67 -18.07 -11.72 13.45
N PHE A 68 -17.90 -11.61 12.13
CA PHE A 68 -18.99 -11.25 11.22
C PHE A 68 -19.53 -12.45 10.46
N ASP A 69 -20.85 -12.57 10.40
CA ASP A 69 -21.54 -13.57 9.57
C ASP A 69 -21.73 -13.03 8.15
N SER A 70 -21.07 -13.66 7.18
CA SER A 70 -21.15 -13.29 5.77
C SER A 70 -22.58 -13.36 5.19
N SER A 71 -23.47 -14.17 5.76
CA SER A 71 -24.86 -14.31 5.29
C SER A 71 -25.72 -13.06 5.53
N LYS A 72 -25.27 -12.16 6.42
CA LYS A 72 -25.94 -10.89 6.69
C LYS A 72 -25.66 -9.82 5.62
N PHE A 73 -24.67 -10.04 4.73
CA PHE A 73 -24.21 -9.04 3.77
C PHE A 73 -24.26 -9.54 2.34
N ASP A 74 -25.00 -8.87 1.47
CA ASP A 74 -24.98 -9.11 0.01
C ASP A 74 -23.89 -8.30 -0.68
N CYS A 75 -23.37 -7.24 -0.06
CA CYS A 75 -22.35 -6.34 -0.57
C CYS A 75 -21.21 -6.17 0.43
N VAL A 76 -19.99 -6.36 -0.03
CA VAL A 76 -18.77 -6.19 0.77
C VAL A 76 -17.73 -5.38 -0.02
N ILE A 77 -17.13 -4.42 0.65
CA ILE A 77 -16.10 -3.54 0.13
C ILE A 77 -14.82 -3.76 0.94
N LEU A 78 -13.71 -4.04 0.28
CA LEU A 78 -12.39 -4.13 0.89
C LEU A 78 -11.57 -2.88 0.57
N ASP A 79 -11.22 -2.10 1.59
CA ASP A 79 -10.20 -1.05 1.48
C ASP A 79 -8.81 -1.65 1.72
N GLU A 80 -7.82 -1.17 0.97
CA GLU A 80 -6.44 -1.69 0.93
C GLU A 80 -6.38 -3.19 0.66
N SER A 81 -7.04 -3.63 -0.42
CA SER A 81 -7.12 -5.05 -0.82
C SER A 81 -5.77 -5.68 -1.20
N SER A 82 -4.67 -4.92 -1.22
CA SER A 82 -3.30 -5.44 -1.31
C SER A 82 -2.94 -6.43 -0.19
N ILE A 83 -3.73 -6.50 0.89
CA ILE A 83 -3.62 -7.54 1.93
C ILE A 83 -3.78 -8.96 1.36
N LEU A 84 -4.46 -9.10 0.20
CA LEU A 84 -4.67 -10.38 -0.48
C LEU A 84 -3.44 -10.90 -1.23
N LYS A 85 -2.38 -10.10 -1.39
CA LYS A 85 -1.20 -10.41 -2.22
C LYS A 85 -0.48 -11.70 -1.86
N ASN A 86 -0.49 -12.09 -0.60
CA ASN A 86 0.12 -13.35 -0.17
C ASN A 86 -0.84 -14.51 -0.43
N PHE A 87 -0.57 -15.28 -1.48
CA PHE A 87 -1.40 -16.42 -1.89
C PHE A 87 -1.62 -17.45 -0.77
N GLU A 88 -0.59 -17.75 0.04
CA GLU A 88 -0.65 -18.73 1.13
C GLU A 88 -1.09 -18.13 2.46
N GLY A 89 -1.31 -16.82 2.52
CA GLY A 89 -1.60 -16.11 3.77
C GLY A 89 -2.95 -16.51 4.39
N ALA A 90 -2.97 -16.77 5.70
CA ALA A 90 -4.19 -17.09 6.44
C ALA A 90 -5.26 -16.00 6.28
N THR A 91 -4.86 -14.73 6.35
CA THR A 91 -5.78 -13.57 6.16
C THR A 91 -6.40 -13.58 4.76
N LYS A 92 -5.62 -13.84 3.70
CA LYS A 92 -6.14 -13.96 2.32
C LYS A 92 -7.18 -15.08 2.23
N ASN A 93 -6.89 -16.23 2.82
CA ASN A 93 -7.79 -17.38 2.79
C ASN A 93 -9.10 -17.10 3.53
N LEU A 94 -9.03 -16.48 4.71
CA LEU A 94 -10.21 -16.05 5.48
C LEU A 94 -11.09 -15.08 4.67
N ILE A 95 -10.50 -14.01 4.14
CA ILE A 95 -11.21 -13.01 3.36
C ILE A 95 -11.83 -13.64 2.11
N THR A 96 -11.09 -14.45 1.36
CA THR A 96 -11.60 -15.10 0.15
C THR A 96 -12.75 -16.05 0.46
N ALA A 97 -12.67 -16.82 1.57
CA ALA A 97 -13.74 -17.70 2.01
C ALA A 97 -15.00 -16.91 2.42
N PHE A 98 -14.83 -15.76 3.09
CA PHE A 98 -15.91 -14.86 3.43
C PHE A 98 -16.59 -14.30 2.17
N LEU A 99 -15.80 -13.76 1.24
CA LEU A 99 -16.28 -13.15 0.00
C LEU A 99 -16.99 -14.15 -0.93
N LYS A 100 -16.58 -15.43 -0.94
CA LYS A 100 -17.25 -16.46 -1.77
C LYS A 100 -18.76 -16.57 -1.51
N LYS A 101 -19.22 -16.19 -0.33
CA LYS A 101 -20.63 -16.21 0.08
C LYS A 101 -21.37 -14.90 -0.23
N VAL A 102 -20.66 -13.86 -0.68
CA VAL A 102 -21.19 -12.52 -0.91
C VAL A 102 -21.44 -12.30 -2.40
N LYS A 103 -22.57 -11.68 -2.74
CA LYS A 103 -22.98 -11.45 -4.15
C LYS A 103 -22.19 -10.32 -4.82
N TYR A 104 -22.08 -9.16 -4.16
CA TYR A 104 -21.39 -7.98 -4.69
C TYR A 104 -20.12 -7.73 -3.90
N ARG A 105 -18.98 -7.71 -4.60
CA ARG A 105 -17.65 -7.63 -4.01
C ARG A 105 -16.87 -6.52 -4.70
N PHE A 106 -16.32 -5.60 -3.91
CA PHE A 106 -15.52 -4.50 -4.40
C PHE A 106 -14.17 -4.48 -3.69
N LEU A 107 -13.09 -4.40 -4.43
CA LEU A 107 -11.73 -4.34 -3.92
C LEU A 107 -11.10 -3.00 -4.28
N PHE A 108 -10.58 -2.28 -3.28
CA PHE A 108 -9.93 -1.00 -3.45
C PHE A 108 -8.49 -1.06 -2.97
N THR A 109 -7.57 -0.56 -3.75
CA THR A 109 -6.17 -0.44 -3.39
C THR A 109 -5.46 0.62 -4.22
N ALA A 110 -4.41 1.23 -3.66
CA ALA A 110 -3.49 2.08 -4.40
C ALA A 110 -2.34 1.28 -5.02
N THR A 111 -2.14 0.04 -4.59
CA THR A 111 -1.05 -0.85 -4.99
C THR A 111 -1.60 -2.24 -5.30
N PRO A 112 -2.28 -2.44 -6.46
CA PRO A 112 -2.96 -3.69 -6.76
C PRO A 112 -1.98 -4.86 -6.94
N SER A 113 -0.76 -4.59 -7.36
CA SER A 113 0.29 -5.57 -7.63
C SER A 113 1.66 -4.94 -7.33
N PRO A 114 1.97 -4.76 -6.03
CA PRO A 114 3.12 -3.95 -5.63
C PRO A 114 4.47 -4.60 -5.94
N ASN A 115 4.54 -5.92 -6.08
CA ASN A 115 5.79 -6.62 -6.31
C ASN A 115 5.82 -7.35 -7.65
N ASP A 116 4.73 -8.00 -8.04
CA ASP A 116 4.64 -8.83 -9.25
C ASP A 116 3.21 -8.89 -9.78
N TYR A 117 3.02 -8.92 -11.10
CA TYR A 117 1.71 -9.02 -11.76
C TYR A 117 0.91 -10.26 -11.36
N ILE A 118 1.57 -11.33 -10.90
CA ILE A 118 0.89 -12.52 -10.39
C ILE A 118 -0.03 -12.23 -9.19
N GLU A 119 0.26 -11.18 -8.41
CA GLU A 119 -0.56 -10.78 -7.27
C GLU A 119 -1.99 -10.37 -7.68
N LEU A 120 -2.22 -9.97 -8.93
CA LEU A 120 -3.56 -9.67 -9.47
C LEU A 120 -4.47 -10.91 -9.50
N GLY A 121 -3.89 -12.11 -9.55
CA GLY A 121 -4.64 -13.36 -9.52
C GLY A 121 -5.37 -13.59 -8.21
N THR A 122 -4.80 -13.17 -7.07
CA THR A 122 -5.47 -13.30 -5.77
C THR A 122 -6.68 -12.36 -5.67
N SER A 123 -6.58 -11.16 -6.24
CA SER A 123 -7.70 -10.22 -6.35
C SER A 123 -8.81 -10.78 -7.25
N SER A 124 -8.45 -11.33 -8.41
CA SER A 124 -9.39 -11.99 -9.32
C SER A 124 -10.13 -13.16 -8.65
N GLU A 125 -9.41 -14.00 -7.92
CA GLU A 125 -9.99 -15.13 -7.16
C GLU A 125 -10.97 -14.64 -6.09
N ALA A 126 -10.62 -13.61 -5.34
CA ALA A 126 -11.49 -13.02 -4.30
C ALA A 126 -12.77 -12.41 -4.89
N LEU A 127 -12.69 -11.79 -6.05
CA LEU A 127 -13.84 -11.28 -6.80
C LEU A 127 -14.71 -12.39 -7.41
N GLY A 128 -14.18 -13.60 -7.56
CA GLY A 128 -14.89 -14.74 -8.13
C GLY A 128 -14.77 -14.86 -9.65
N TYR A 129 -13.73 -14.26 -10.23
CA TYR A 129 -13.35 -14.46 -11.63
C TYR A 129 -12.39 -15.65 -11.77
N LEU A 130 -11.31 -15.49 -12.52
CA LEU A 130 -10.33 -16.55 -12.75
C LEU A 130 -9.54 -16.84 -11.47
N GLY A 131 -9.40 -18.12 -11.10
CA GLY A 131 -8.57 -18.53 -9.96
C GLY A 131 -7.08 -18.21 -10.17
N TYR A 132 -6.33 -18.06 -9.07
CA TYR A 132 -4.91 -17.71 -9.12
C TYR A 132 -4.08 -18.66 -9.98
N MET A 133 -4.22 -19.98 -9.78
CA MET A 133 -3.48 -21.00 -10.55
C MET A 133 -3.90 -21.04 -12.02
N ASP A 134 -5.18 -20.83 -12.30
CA ASP A 134 -5.69 -20.79 -13.69
C ASP A 134 -5.14 -19.56 -14.43
N MET A 135 -5.05 -18.42 -13.76
CA MET A 135 -4.42 -17.21 -14.29
C MET A 135 -2.94 -17.46 -14.61
N LEU A 136 -2.19 -18.06 -13.68
CA LEU A 136 -0.78 -18.40 -13.90
C LEU A 136 -0.62 -19.29 -15.11
N THR A 137 -1.39 -20.37 -15.20
CA THR A 137 -1.34 -21.30 -16.31
C THR A 137 -1.65 -20.62 -17.65
N LYS A 138 -2.63 -19.75 -17.68
CA LYS A 138 -3.09 -19.08 -18.89
C LYS A 138 -2.08 -18.04 -19.38
N PHE A 139 -1.64 -17.15 -18.53
CA PHE A 139 -0.90 -15.95 -18.94
C PHE A 139 0.60 -15.99 -18.62
N PHE A 140 1.03 -16.81 -17.68
CA PHE A 140 2.42 -16.80 -17.19
C PHE A 140 3.16 -18.08 -17.56
N LYS A 141 4.47 -18.01 -17.54
CA LYS A 141 5.38 -19.14 -17.71
C LYS A 141 6.26 -19.26 -16.47
N ASN A 142 6.39 -20.48 -15.95
CA ASN A 142 7.28 -20.78 -14.84
C ASN A 142 8.74 -20.80 -15.31
N ASN A 143 9.61 -20.12 -14.58
CA ASN A 143 11.02 -19.96 -14.90
C ASN A 143 11.92 -20.98 -14.19
N GLN A 144 11.42 -21.74 -13.21
CA GLN A 144 12.22 -22.65 -12.39
C GLN A 144 12.92 -23.76 -13.16
N ASN A 145 12.40 -24.16 -14.33
CA ASN A 145 12.93 -25.28 -15.12
C ASN A 145 13.87 -24.86 -16.28
N ASN A 146 14.26 -23.59 -16.39
CA ASN A 146 15.04 -23.08 -17.53
C ASN A 146 16.46 -22.64 -17.17
N VAL A 147 17.19 -23.44 -16.39
CA VAL A 147 18.62 -23.18 -16.07
C VAL A 147 19.49 -23.06 -17.34
N ALA A 148 19.12 -23.71 -18.44
CA ALA A 148 19.85 -23.68 -19.70
C ALA A 148 19.64 -22.44 -20.58
N LYS A 149 18.68 -21.54 -20.28
CA LYS A 149 18.36 -20.34 -21.08
C LYS A 149 18.57 -19.03 -20.33
N LEU A 150 19.23 -19.04 -19.19
CA LEU A 150 19.52 -17.84 -18.40
C LEU A 150 20.26 -16.74 -19.17
N SER A 151 21.04 -17.10 -20.20
CA SER A 151 21.77 -16.13 -21.04
C SER A 151 20.88 -15.31 -21.99
N GLN A 152 19.63 -15.73 -22.24
CA GLN A 152 18.71 -15.06 -23.16
C GLN A 152 17.59 -14.27 -22.44
N ILE A 153 17.48 -14.42 -21.12
CA ILE A 153 16.49 -13.67 -20.33
C ILE A 153 17.13 -12.33 -19.95
N SER A 154 16.43 -11.22 -20.21
CA SER A 154 16.92 -9.90 -19.83
C SER A 154 17.25 -9.88 -18.32
N LYS A 155 18.32 -9.16 -17.93
CA LYS A 155 18.73 -9.03 -16.51
C LYS A 155 17.57 -8.64 -15.58
N ALA A 156 16.58 -7.91 -16.10
CA ALA A 156 15.37 -7.50 -15.37
C ALA A 156 14.43 -8.66 -14.98
N ARG A 157 14.55 -9.82 -15.61
CA ARG A 157 13.74 -11.03 -15.34
C ARG A 157 14.49 -12.14 -14.61
N GLN A 158 15.76 -11.92 -14.30
CA GLN A 158 16.56 -12.87 -13.52
C GLN A 158 16.07 -12.82 -12.05
N GLY A 159 15.61 -13.98 -11.56
CA GLY A 159 15.08 -14.11 -10.19
C GLY A 159 13.56 -14.12 -10.09
N GLU A 160 12.81 -13.91 -11.16
CA GLU A 160 11.35 -14.09 -11.17
C GLU A 160 10.99 -15.57 -11.31
N GLU A 161 10.13 -16.07 -10.44
CA GLU A 161 9.60 -17.44 -10.52
C GLU A 161 8.65 -17.59 -11.73
N PHE A 162 7.85 -16.58 -12.00
CA PHE A 162 6.91 -16.51 -13.11
C PHE A 162 7.11 -15.23 -13.92
N TYR A 163 6.93 -15.31 -15.22
CA TYR A 163 6.93 -14.13 -16.10
C TYR A 163 5.79 -14.19 -17.10
N LEU A 164 5.24 -13.01 -17.42
CA LEU A 164 4.15 -12.85 -18.38
C LEU A 164 4.60 -13.28 -19.79
N LYS A 165 3.82 -14.15 -20.45
CA LYS A 165 4.08 -14.57 -21.82
C LYS A 165 3.91 -13.39 -22.76
N ALA A 166 4.90 -13.08 -23.60
CA ALA A 166 4.85 -11.90 -24.49
C ALA A 166 3.61 -11.89 -25.42
N HIS A 167 3.23 -13.06 -25.95
CA HIS A 167 2.05 -13.19 -26.81
C HIS A 167 0.71 -13.08 -26.05
N ALA A 168 0.72 -13.24 -24.72
CA ALA A 168 -0.47 -13.19 -23.89
C ALA A 168 -0.64 -11.81 -23.19
N GLU A 169 0.32 -10.90 -23.32
CA GLU A 169 0.34 -9.63 -22.59
C GLU A 169 -0.90 -8.77 -22.90
N LYS A 170 -1.25 -8.60 -24.16
CA LYS A 170 -2.43 -7.83 -24.55
C LYS A 170 -3.71 -8.45 -24.00
N ASP A 171 -3.86 -9.77 -24.07
CA ASP A 171 -5.05 -10.47 -23.58
C ASP A 171 -5.11 -10.44 -22.05
N PHE A 172 -3.96 -10.47 -21.36
CA PHE A 172 -3.88 -10.30 -19.93
C PHE A 172 -4.41 -8.93 -19.48
N TRP A 173 -3.95 -7.84 -20.10
CA TRP A 173 -4.42 -6.49 -19.74
C TRP A 173 -5.89 -6.27 -20.10
N ARG A 174 -6.38 -6.80 -21.20
CA ARG A 174 -7.81 -6.77 -21.54
C ARG A 174 -8.64 -7.55 -20.52
N TRP A 175 -8.17 -8.71 -20.10
CA TRP A 175 -8.83 -9.47 -19.05
C TRP A 175 -8.87 -8.71 -17.72
N ILE A 176 -7.77 -8.09 -17.27
CA ILE A 176 -7.76 -7.24 -16.08
C ILE A 176 -8.77 -6.09 -16.23
N ALA A 177 -8.77 -5.38 -17.36
CA ALA A 177 -9.69 -4.27 -17.62
C ALA A 177 -11.17 -4.69 -17.63
N SER A 178 -11.48 -5.96 -17.88
CA SER A 178 -12.87 -6.46 -17.89
C SER A 178 -13.53 -6.51 -16.50
N TRP A 179 -12.74 -6.49 -15.42
CA TRP A 179 -13.24 -6.54 -14.06
C TRP A 179 -12.62 -5.49 -13.11
N SER A 180 -11.71 -4.66 -13.59
CA SER A 180 -11.05 -3.62 -12.79
C SER A 180 -11.10 -2.26 -13.50
N ILE A 181 -11.02 -1.20 -12.68
CA ILE A 181 -10.89 0.19 -13.12
C ILE A 181 -9.66 0.78 -12.47
N SER A 182 -8.78 1.41 -13.26
CA SER A 182 -7.59 2.09 -12.78
C SER A 182 -7.70 3.59 -13.05
N MET A 183 -7.45 4.41 -12.03
CA MET A 183 -7.43 5.86 -12.11
C MET A 183 -6.32 6.42 -11.23
N ARG A 184 -5.46 7.27 -11.77
CA ARG A 184 -4.41 7.98 -11.02
C ARG A 184 -4.77 9.45 -10.80
N LYS A 185 -5.38 10.06 -11.79
CA LYS A 185 -5.74 11.48 -11.81
C LYS A 185 -7.01 11.71 -12.62
N PRO A 186 -7.71 12.82 -12.40
CA PRO A 186 -8.96 13.11 -13.08
C PRO A 186 -8.86 13.12 -14.60
N SER A 187 -7.73 13.56 -15.16
CA SER A 187 -7.53 13.59 -16.62
C SER A 187 -7.48 12.20 -17.28
N ASP A 188 -7.25 11.14 -16.52
CA ASP A 188 -7.35 9.76 -17.03
C ASP A 188 -8.78 9.47 -17.56
N TYR A 189 -9.77 10.22 -17.09
CA TYR A 189 -11.19 10.12 -17.50
C TYR A 189 -11.74 11.42 -18.09
N GLY A 190 -10.87 12.33 -18.56
CA GLY A 190 -11.26 13.56 -19.26
C GLY A 190 -11.73 14.71 -18.37
N PHE A 191 -11.39 14.69 -17.08
CA PHE A 191 -11.65 15.81 -16.16
C PHE A 191 -10.37 16.64 -15.97
N SER A 192 -10.52 17.89 -15.49
CA SER A 192 -9.37 18.77 -15.18
C SER A 192 -8.58 18.27 -13.96
N ASP A 193 -7.25 18.36 -14.06
CA ASP A 193 -6.33 18.06 -12.95
C ASP A 193 -6.04 19.26 -12.04
N ASP A 194 -6.58 20.46 -12.33
CA ASP A 194 -6.21 21.73 -11.70
C ASP A 194 -6.26 21.71 -10.17
N LYS A 195 -7.20 20.97 -9.59
CA LYS A 195 -7.37 20.82 -8.14
C LYS A 195 -6.63 19.61 -7.56
N HIS A 196 -5.93 18.83 -8.39
CA HIS A 196 -5.30 17.57 -8.00
C HIS A 196 -3.79 17.58 -8.16
N THR A 197 -3.20 18.74 -8.44
CA THR A 197 -1.75 18.89 -8.50
C THR A 197 -1.14 18.71 -7.13
N LEU A 198 -0.21 17.77 -7.02
CA LEU A 198 0.56 17.56 -5.81
C LEU A 198 1.75 18.52 -5.78
N PRO A 199 2.20 18.94 -4.57
CA PRO A 199 3.42 19.72 -4.44
C PRO A 199 4.64 18.91 -4.85
N GLU A 200 5.80 19.58 -4.98
CA GLU A 200 7.06 18.91 -5.28
C GLU A 200 7.43 17.87 -4.22
N LEU A 201 8.04 16.78 -4.66
CA LEU A 201 8.58 15.71 -3.83
C LEU A 201 10.10 15.69 -4.00
N PHE A 202 10.82 15.94 -2.91
CA PHE A 202 12.27 15.89 -2.86
C PHE A 202 12.70 14.60 -2.16
N GLU A 203 13.35 13.72 -2.90
CA GLU A 203 13.93 12.47 -2.39
C GLU A 203 15.46 12.64 -2.37
N THR A 204 16.05 12.57 -1.18
CA THR A 204 17.49 12.73 -0.98
C THR A 204 18.07 11.45 -0.38
N GLU A 205 19.06 10.87 -1.07
CA GLU A 205 19.80 9.72 -0.57
C GLU A 205 21.01 10.16 0.25
N THR A 206 21.17 9.58 1.43
CA THR A 206 22.35 9.73 2.27
C THR A 206 22.95 8.36 2.52
N ILE A 207 24.10 8.11 1.91
CA ILE A 207 24.83 6.85 2.02
C ILE A 207 25.85 6.97 3.16
N ILE A 208 25.76 6.06 4.11
CA ILE A 208 26.71 5.94 5.22
C ILE A 208 27.70 4.83 4.88
N GLU A 209 28.94 5.20 4.63
CA GLU A 209 30.03 4.28 4.34
C GLU A 209 30.42 3.51 5.60
N ASN A 210 30.52 2.19 5.51
CA ASN A 210 31.13 1.37 6.54
C ASN A 210 32.63 1.23 6.27
N ARG A 211 33.45 1.73 7.21
CA ARG A 211 34.92 1.66 7.12
C ARG A 211 35.51 0.56 7.99
N ASP A 212 34.69 -0.11 8.79
CA ASP A 212 35.13 -1.14 9.71
C ASP A 212 34.94 -2.55 9.15
N PRO A 213 35.75 -3.52 9.56
CA PRO A 213 35.54 -4.93 9.24
C PRO A 213 34.15 -5.40 9.66
N LEU A 214 33.48 -6.18 8.81
CA LEU A 214 32.16 -6.71 9.09
C LEU A 214 32.26 -7.98 9.96
N ALA A 215 31.40 -8.08 10.97
CA ALA A 215 31.17 -9.33 11.70
C ALA A 215 30.13 -10.19 10.97
N ILE A 216 30.58 -11.26 10.32
CA ILE A 216 29.74 -12.22 9.58
C ILE A 216 29.82 -13.56 10.28
N ASP A 217 28.67 -14.13 10.68
CA ASP A 217 28.57 -15.41 11.40
C ASP A 217 29.51 -15.52 12.62
N GLY A 218 29.72 -14.39 13.34
CA GLY A 218 30.59 -14.31 14.52
C GLY A 218 32.10 -14.23 14.24
N GLN A 219 32.49 -14.12 12.98
CA GLN A 219 33.88 -13.89 12.56
C GLN A 219 34.01 -12.49 11.94
N ASN A 220 35.01 -11.74 12.38
CA ASN A 220 35.34 -10.47 11.77
C ASN A 220 36.09 -10.67 10.45
N THR A 221 35.71 -9.92 9.41
CA THR A 221 36.47 -9.88 8.18
C THR A 221 37.81 -9.16 8.43
N MET A 222 38.91 -9.59 7.77
CA MET A 222 40.21 -8.96 7.95
C MET A 222 40.29 -7.52 7.39
N PHE A 223 39.38 -7.18 6.48
CA PHE A 223 39.31 -5.87 5.80
C PHE A 223 37.84 -5.46 5.65
N ALA A 224 37.59 -4.15 5.48
CA ALA A 224 36.32 -3.65 5.01
C ALA A 224 36.05 -4.18 3.59
N ILE A 225 35.04 -5.04 3.45
CA ILE A 225 34.63 -5.61 2.18
C ILE A 225 33.26 -5.03 1.81
N PRO A 226 33.04 -4.60 0.58
CA PRO A 226 31.72 -4.16 0.15
C PRO A 226 30.69 -5.28 0.35
N ALA A 227 29.57 -4.99 1.00
CA ALA A 227 28.52 -5.96 1.24
C ALA A 227 27.84 -6.33 -0.09
N THR A 228 28.00 -7.58 -0.54
CA THR A 228 27.44 -8.06 -1.80
C THR A 228 26.33 -9.08 -1.63
N GLY A 229 26.33 -9.80 -0.52
CA GLY A 229 25.33 -10.79 -0.17
C GLY A 229 24.39 -10.34 0.94
N PHE A 230 23.30 -11.07 1.14
CA PHE A 230 22.27 -10.74 2.13
C PHE A 230 22.79 -10.73 3.58
N LYS A 231 23.72 -11.61 3.92
CA LYS A 231 24.34 -11.69 5.27
C LYS A 231 25.25 -10.49 5.51
N GLU A 232 26.05 -10.13 4.52
CA GLU A 232 26.96 -8.97 4.55
C GLU A 232 26.18 -7.67 4.67
N ILE A 233 25.13 -7.49 3.89
CA ILE A 233 24.25 -6.31 3.98
C ILE A 233 23.63 -6.20 5.39
N LYS A 234 23.17 -7.33 5.98
CA LYS A 234 22.66 -7.32 7.35
C LYS A 234 23.74 -6.96 8.39
N ALA A 235 24.95 -7.45 8.22
CA ALA A 235 26.07 -7.13 9.12
C ALA A 235 26.44 -5.64 9.01
N GLU A 236 26.50 -5.11 7.79
CA GLU A 236 26.78 -3.70 7.53
C GLU A 236 25.69 -2.76 8.09
N VAL A 237 24.41 -3.13 7.91
CA VAL A 237 23.28 -2.39 8.50
C VAL A 237 23.38 -2.31 10.03
N ARG A 238 23.91 -3.35 10.69
CA ARG A 238 24.16 -3.33 12.14
C ARG A 238 25.39 -2.52 12.49
N ALA A 239 26.47 -2.65 11.74
CA ALA A 239 27.72 -1.90 11.97
C ALA A 239 27.51 -0.38 11.81
N THR A 240 26.67 0.04 10.86
CA THR A 240 26.36 1.45 10.58
C THR A 240 25.18 2.01 11.39
N LEU A 241 24.61 1.24 12.33
CA LEU A 241 23.39 1.58 13.06
C LEU A 241 23.45 2.98 13.68
N ASN A 242 24.49 3.26 14.46
CA ASN A 242 24.64 4.53 15.18
C ASN A 242 24.70 5.71 14.18
N MET A 243 25.60 5.64 13.20
CA MET A 243 25.77 6.71 12.21
C MET A 243 24.50 6.97 11.39
N ARG A 244 23.77 5.91 11.02
CA ARG A 244 22.49 6.06 10.29
C ARG A 244 21.41 6.71 11.15
N CYS A 245 21.28 6.31 12.41
CA CYS A 245 20.30 6.90 13.33
C CYS A 245 20.63 8.34 13.68
N GLU A 246 21.91 8.67 13.95
CA GLU A 246 22.36 10.05 14.17
C GLU A 246 22.05 10.93 12.95
N LYS A 247 22.31 10.43 11.75
CA LYS A 247 22.01 11.15 10.51
C LYS A 247 20.51 11.35 10.28
N ALA A 248 19.69 10.35 10.61
CA ALA A 248 18.23 10.46 10.53
C ALA A 248 17.71 11.54 11.49
N VAL A 249 18.24 11.59 12.72
CA VAL A 249 17.86 12.62 13.71
C VAL A 249 18.34 14.01 13.28
N GLU A 250 19.56 14.14 12.77
CA GLU A 250 20.08 15.40 12.21
C GLU A 250 19.14 15.97 11.13
N LYS A 251 18.73 15.11 10.18
CA LYS A 251 17.81 15.50 9.11
C LYS A 251 16.44 15.91 9.63
N ALA A 252 15.87 15.12 10.53
CA ALA A 252 14.55 15.40 11.12
C ALA A 252 14.54 16.67 11.99
N ASN A 253 15.65 17.04 12.62
CA ASN A 253 15.75 18.25 13.44
C ASN A 253 15.68 19.55 12.63
N SER A 254 15.87 19.48 11.32
CA SER A 254 15.69 20.63 10.41
C SER A 254 14.22 20.91 10.10
N HIS A 255 13.30 20.07 10.60
CA HIS A 255 11.87 20.16 10.32
C HIS A 255 11.03 20.16 11.60
N GLU A 256 9.94 20.92 11.62
CA GLU A 256 9.04 21.00 12.77
C GLU A 256 8.33 19.67 13.06
N CYS A 257 7.94 18.95 11.99
CA CYS A 257 7.25 17.68 12.09
C CYS A 257 7.96 16.65 11.22
N SER A 258 8.17 15.44 11.75
CA SER A 258 8.85 14.37 11.03
C SER A 258 8.39 12.98 11.43
N VAL A 259 8.49 12.02 10.50
CA VAL A 259 8.30 10.60 10.79
C VAL A 259 9.58 9.84 10.46
N TYR A 260 10.01 9.02 11.42
CA TYR A 260 11.11 8.08 11.26
C TYR A 260 10.53 6.71 10.86
N TRP A 261 10.70 6.30 9.60
CA TRP A 261 10.34 4.96 9.15
C TRP A 261 11.53 4.03 9.34
N VAL A 262 11.43 3.16 10.34
CA VAL A 262 12.49 2.21 10.71
C VAL A 262 12.13 0.78 10.33
N ASN A 263 13.16 -0.06 10.19
CA ASN A 263 13.01 -1.50 9.91
C ASN A 263 13.33 -2.35 11.14
N LEU A 264 14.39 -2.01 11.86
CA LEU A 264 14.85 -2.75 13.03
C LEU A 264 14.30 -2.15 14.32
N ASN A 265 14.15 -2.98 15.35
CA ASN A 265 13.81 -2.49 16.69
C ASN A 265 14.94 -1.65 17.28
N ASP A 266 16.19 -2.03 16.99
CA ASP A 266 17.38 -1.32 17.46
C ASP A 266 17.46 0.10 16.89
N GLU A 267 17.06 0.29 15.62
CA GLU A 267 16.93 1.62 15.00
C GLU A 267 15.89 2.47 15.74
N ALA A 268 14.72 1.89 16.03
CA ALA A 268 13.66 2.59 16.76
C ALA A 268 14.11 3.00 18.17
N SER A 269 14.75 2.08 18.91
CA SER A 269 15.22 2.32 20.26
C SER A 269 16.28 3.42 20.29
N LEU A 270 17.26 3.35 19.38
CA LEU A 270 18.34 4.33 19.33
C LEU A 270 17.85 5.72 18.90
N ILE A 271 16.96 5.81 17.91
CA ILE A 271 16.36 7.11 17.55
C ILE A 271 15.58 7.68 18.73
N GLY A 272 14.83 6.86 19.49
CA GLY A 272 14.13 7.30 20.70
C GLY A 272 15.06 7.73 21.85
N GLU A 273 16.32 7.26 21.87
CA GLU A 273 17.36 7.74 22.77
C GLU A 273 17.96 9.08 22.32
N LEU A 274 18.19 9.24 21.02
CA LEU A 274 18.78 10.43 20.41
C LEU A 274 17.77 11.59 20.28
N ASP A 275 16.50 11.29 20.01
CA ASP A 275 15.42 12.28 19.89
C ASP A 275 14.30 11.99 20.91
N LYS A 276 14.41 12.58 22.09
CA LYS A 276 13.43 12.43 23.17
C LYS A 276 12.06 13.04 22.89
N THR A 277 11.92 13.81 21.81
CA THR A 277 10.64 14.41 21.38
C THR A 277 9.84 13.47 20.49
N ALA A 278 10.46 12.40 19.99
CA ALA A 278 9.83 11.43 19.12
C ALA A 278 9.13 10.33 19.93
N LEU A 279 7.88 10.04 19.59
CA LEU A 279 7.11 8.94 20.19
C LEU A 279 7.14 7.70 19.28
N GLU A 280 7.42 6.54 19.88
CA GLU A 280 7.47 5.27 19.14
C GLU A 280 6.13 4.54 19.19
N VAL A 281 5.66 4.07 18.01
CA VAL A 281 4.54 3.13 17.88
C VAL A 281 5.08 1.75 17.55
N LYS A 282 4.97 0.82 18.53
CA LYS A 282 5.46 -0.56 18.46
C LYS A 282 4.39 -1.55 17.98
N GLY A 283 4.83 -2.62 17.31
CA GLY A 283 3.92 -3.68 16.86
C GLY A 283 3.19 -4.40 17.99
N ASN A 284 3.85 -4.64 19.13
CA ASN A 284 3.30 -5.32 20.31
C ASN A 284 2.57 -4.40 21.31
N MET A 285 2.44 -3.11 21.00
CA MET A 285 1.70 -2.17 21.85
C MET A 285 0.19 -2.49 21.79
N ASN A 286 -0.53 -2.20 22.88
CA ASN A 286 -1.99 -2.29 22.93
C ASN A 286 -2.61 -1.49 21.77
N ILE A 287 -3.66 -2.02 21.17
CA ILE A 287 -4.34 -1.45 20.00
C ILE A 287 -4.88 -0.05 20.30
N ASP A 288 -5.52 0.15 21.45
CA ASP A 288 -6.12 1.43 21.82
C ASP A 288 -5.04 2.51 22.02
N LYS A 289 -3.89 2.14 22.60
CA LYS A 289 -2.74 3.05 22.77
C LYS A 289 -2.08 3.40 21.45
N LYS A 290 -1.99 2.46 20.49
CA LYS A 290 -1.53 2.76 19.13
C LYS A 290 -2.43 3.80 18.46
N GLU A 291 -3.73 3.58 18.57
CA GLU A 291 -4.75 4.47 18.02
C GLU A 291 -4.65 5.87 18.60
N GLU A 292 -4.53 5.99 19.91
CA GLU A 292 -4.36 7.27 20.62
C GLU A 292 -3.16 8.07 20.09
N ILE A 293 -1.97 7.45 20.01
CA ILE A 293 -0.75 8.08 19.51
C ILE A 293 -0.90 8.52 18.04
N LEU A 294 -1.48 7.65 17.20
CA LEU A 294 -1.66 7.93 15.78
C LEU A 294 -2.67 9.05 15.52
N LEU A 295 -3.74 9.13 16.32
CA LEU A 295 -4.70 10.21 16.28
C LEU A 295 -4.08 11.53 16.76
N ALA A 296 -3.33 11.52 17.86
CA ALA A 296 -2.60 12.69 18.37
C ALA A 296 -1.56 13.19 17.36
N PHE A 297 -0.83 12.29 16.68
CA PHE A 297 0.07 12.70 15.60
C PHE A 297 -0.71 13.29 14.41
N SER A 298 -1.83 12.70 14.02
CA SER A 298 -2.67 13.22 12.93
C SER A 298 -3.31 14.56 13.25
N ALA A 299 -3.57 14.84 14.53
CA ALA A 299 -4.04 16.15 15.02
C ALA A 299 -2.93 17.21 15.09
N GLY A 300 -1.64 16.78 15.06
CA GLY A 300 -0.48 17.65 15.17
C GLY A 300 -0.02 17.91 16.62
N ASP A 301 -0.60 17.23 17.60
CA ASP A 301 -0.22 17.32 19.01
C ASP A 301 1.17 16.68 19.24
N ILE A 302 1.46 15.61 18.51
CA ILE A 302 2.78 14.97 18.45
C ILE A 302 3.48 15.44 17.18
N LYS A 303 4.73 15.90 17.29
CA LYS A 303 5.50 16.45 16.18
C LYS A 303 6.42 15.43 15.51
N LYS A 304 6.88 14.43 16.26
CA LYS A 304 7.80 13.41 15.75
C LYS A 304 7.34 12.01 16.12
N LEU A 305 7.33 11.12 15.14
CA LEU A 305 6.85 9.75 15.28
C LEU A 305 7.92 8.77 14.80
N ILE A 306 8.17 7.72 15.59
CA ILE A 306 9.00 6.57 15.20
C ILE A 306 8.08 5.38 14.96
N THR A 307 8.15 4.76 13.79
CA THR A 307 7.32 3.59 13.52
C THR A 307 7.85 2.76 12.35
N LYS A 308 7.32 1.55 12.21
CA LYS A 308 7.59 0.70 11.05
C LYS A 308 6.46 0.85 10.01
N THR A 309 6.82 0.78 8.75
CA THR A 309 5.85 0.82 7.64
C THR A 309 4.79 -0.28 7.76
N SER A 310 5.16 -1.48 8.21
CA SER A 310 4.24 -2.59 8.46
C SER A 310 3.17 -2.31 9.53
N ILE A 311 3.39 -1.33 10.40
CA ILE A 311 2.47 -1.01 11.52
C ILE A 311 1.50 0.11 11.13
N THR A 312 2.00 1.15 10.47
CA THR A 312 1.26 2.41 10.31
C THR A 312 1.19 2.95 8.89
N ALA A 313 1.78 2.23 7.90
CA ALA A 313 1.76 2.70 6.51
C ALA A 313 0.37 2.67 5.85
N PHE A 314 -0.66 2.17 6.51
CA PHE A 314 -2.00 2.07 5.95
C PHE A 314 -2.97 3.11 6.55
N GLY A 315 -3.70 3.80 5.69
CA GLY A 315 -4.96 4.49 5.98
C GLY A 315 -4.90 5.92 6.53
N LEU A 316 -3.87 6.33 7.26
CA LEU A 316 -3.84 7.63 7.94
C LEU A 316 -3.44 8.81 7.04
N ASN A 317 -3.91 10.00 7.36
CA ASN A 317 -3.64 11.24 6.64
C ASN A 317 -2.72 12.15 7.45
N TRP A 318 -1.51 12.42 6.93
CA TRP A 318 -0.49 13.21 7.62
C TRP A 318 -0.03 14.42 6.80
N GLN A 319 -0.97 15.13 6.14
CA GLN A 319 -0.66 16.34 5.35
C GLN A 319 -0.13 17.51 6.21
N HIS A 320 -0.36 17.48 7.53
CA HIS A 320 0.22 18.46 8.46
C HIS A 320 1.75 18.30 8.58
N CYS A 321 2.29 17.14 8.24
CA CYS A 321 3.71 16.83 8.21
C CYS A 321 4.20 16.80 6.75
N ASN A 322 5.40 17.30 6.49
CA ASN A 322 5.98 17.32 5.14
C ASN A 322 7.42 16.84 5.09
N HIS A 323 7.89 16.16 6.15
CA HIS A 323 9.22 15.56 6.19
C HIS A 323 9.17 14.14 6.73
N THR A 324 10.05 13.30 6.22
CA THR A 324 10.25 11.95 6.73
C THR A 324 11.66 11.44 6.46
N THR A 325 12.22 10.67 7.38
CA THR A 325 13.39 9.84 7.13
C THR A 325 12.96 8.40 6.90
N TYR A 326 13.60 7.72 5.99
CA TYR A 326 13.23 6.37 5.59
C TYR A 326 14.46 5.47 5.52
N PHE A 327 14.42 4.36 6.28
CA PHE A 327 15.40 3.28 6.16
C PHE A 327 14.88 2.26 5.15
N PRO A 328 15.52 2.12 3.97
CA PRO A 328 14.97 1.37 2.86
C PRO A 328 14.77 -0.12 3.13
N THR A 329 13.70 -0.67 2.55
CA THR A 329 13.40 -2.10 2.47
C THR A 329 13.28 -2.52 1.01
N TYR A 330 13.25 -3.83 0.74
CA TYR A 330 12.98 -4.37 -0.60
C TYR A 330 11.52 -4.22 -1.06
N SER A 331 10.64 -3.64 -0.23
CA SER A 331 9.21 -3.49 -0.54
C SER A 331 8.88 -2.11 -1.08
N TYR A 332 8.64 -2.03 -2.39
CA TYR A 332 8.15 -0.79 -3.01
C TYR A 332 6.78 -0.37 -2.46
N GLU A 333 5.90 -1.30 -2.14
CA GLU A 333 4.62 -1.01 -1.52
C GLU A 333 4.78 -0.24 -0.20
N GLN A 334 5.66 -0.73 0.69
CA GLN A 334 5.91 -0.08 1.98
C GLN A 334 6.44 1.34 1.79
N TYR A 335 7.39 1.51 0.87
CA TYR A 335 7.91 2.82 0.52
C TYR A 335 6.81 3.74 -0.03
N TYR A 336 6.08 3.29 -1.04
CA TYR A 336 4.99 4.05 -1.65
C TYR A 336 3.92 4.44 -0.63
N GLN A 337 3.46 3.51 0.20
CA GLN A 337 2.47 3.74 1.23
C GLN A 337 2.96 4.74 2.28
N ALA A 338 4.23 4.65 2.71
CA ALA A 338 4.84 5.58 3.64
C ALA A 338 4.83 7.02 3.09
N ILE A 339 5.31 7.22 1.86
CA ILE A 339 5.38 8.55 1.23
C ILE A 339 3.98 9.12 1.01
N ARG A 340 3.01 8.30 0.60
CA ARG A 340 1.62 8.72 0.37
C ARG A 340 0.85 9.11 1.62
N ARG A 341 1.43 9.03 2.82
CA ARG A 341 0.89 9.64 4.04
C ARG A 341 1.00 11.16 3.99
N PHE A 342 2.08 11.67 3.43
CA PHE A 342 2.46 13.07 3.34
C PHE A 342 2.14 13.66 1.97
N TRP A 343 2.62 13.00 0.92
CA TRP A 343 2.52 13.45 -0.48
C TRP A 343 1.21 12.97 -1.10
N ARG A 344 0.16 13.71 -0.80
CA ARG A 344 -1.21 13.38 -1.21
C ARG A 344 -2.05 14.63 -1.42
N PHE A 345 -3.23 14.45 -2.02
CA PHE A 345 -4.20 15.52 -2.20
C PHE A 345 -4.46 16.26 -0.87
N GLY A 346 -4.38 17.59 -0.91
CA GLY A 346 -4.50 18.46 0.26
C GLY A 346 -3.17 18.86 0.91
N GLN A 347 -2.03 18.24 0.54
CA GLN A 347 -0.72 18.75 0.92
C GLN A 347 -0.41 20.02 0.13
N LYS A 348 -0.02 21.09 0.84
CA LYS A 348 0.29 22.40 0.26
C LYS A 348 1.78 22.72 0.22
N ARG A 349 2.58 21.98 0.98
CA ARG A 349 4.03 22.19 1.11
C ARG A 349 4.80 21.14 0.34
N PRO A 350 5.98 21.46 -0.21
CA PRO A 350 6.90 20.44 -0.70
C PRO A 350 7.15 19.37 0.36
N VAL A 351 7.25 18.11 -0.08
CA VAL A 351 7.51 16.98 0.80
C VAL A 351 8.96 16.54 0.64
N TYR A 352 9.64 16.34 1.77
CA TYR A 352 11.04 15.95 1.83
C TYR A 352 11.15 14.53 2.38
N VAL A 353 11.87 13.69 1.67
CA VAL A 353 12.12 12.30 2.01
C VAL A 353 13.62 12.07 2.04
N ASP A 354 14.18 11.90 3.23
CA ASP A 354 15.57 11.56 3.40
C ASP A 354 15.73 10.03 3.53
N LEU A 355 16.31 9.41 2.51
CA LEU A 355 16.63 7.99 2.44
C LEU A 355 17.99 7.78 3.09
N ILE A 356 18.04 7.06 4.22
CA ILE A 356 19.26 6.81 4.97
C ILE A 356 19.70 5.36 4.76
N LEU A 357 20.81 5.16 4.08
CA LEU A 357 21.30 3.84 3.68
C LEU A 357 22.72 3.59 4.19
N SER A 358 23.08 2.31 4.30
CA SER A 358 24.47 1.90 4.24
C SER A 358 24.90 1.65 2.80
N ASP A 359 26.20 1.60 2.54
CA ASP A 359 26.75 1.42 1.19
C ASP A 359 26.21 0.15 0.49
N GLY A 360 26.16 -0.98 1.19
CA GLY A 360 25.60 -2.23 0.66
C GLY A 360 24.09 -2.19 0.39
N GLN A 361 23.35 -1.23 0.95
CA GLN A 361 21.93 -1.06 0.69
C GLN A 361 21.63 -0.34 -0.65
N THR A 362 22.62 0.13 -1.38
CA THR A 362 22.43 0.70 -2.74
C THR A 362 21.71 -0.29 -3.66
N LYS A 363 22.01 -1.60 -3.56
CA LYS A 363 21.28 -2.66 -4.28
C LYS A 363 19.80 -2.75 -3.90
N VAL A 364 19.47 -2.43 -2.65
CA VAL A 364 18.08 -2.35 -2.19
C VAL A 364 17.36 -1.23 -2.91
N MET A 365 18.02 -0.07 -3.06
CA MET A 365 17.47 1.07 -3.80
C MET A 365 17.31 0.78 -5.28
N GLU A 366 18.29 0.16 -5.94
CA GLU A 366 18.16 -0.28 -7.33
C GLU A 366 16.94 -1.19 -7.53
N SER A 367 16.76 -2.18 -6.64
CA SER A 367 15.58 -3.06 -6.66
C SER A 367 14.28 -2.30 -6.47
N LEU A 368 14.26 -1.30 -5.57
CA LEU A 368 13.11 -0.44 -5.33
C LEU A 368 12.73 0.38 -6.57
N MET A 369 13.75 0.96 -7.25
CA MET A 369 13.54 1.75 -8.48
C MET A 369 12.98 0.91 -9.61
N ILE A 370 13.50 -0.32 -9.82
CA ILE A 370 12.95 -1.27 -10.81
C ILE A 370 11.48 -1.57 -10.51
N LYS A 371 11.12 -1.82 -9.25
CA LYS A 371 9.73 -2.07 -8.85
C LYS A 371 8.84 -0.83 -9.04
N LYS A 372 9.37 0.37 -8.78
CA LYS A 372 8.69 1.65 -9.04
C LYS A 372 8.34 1.80 -10.53
N GLU A 373 9.29 1.55 -11.42
CA GLU A 373 9.10 1.61 -12.86
C GLU A 373 8.04 0.62 -13.33
N ARG A 374 8.11 -0.64 -12.86
CA ARG A 374 7.11 -1.67 -13.17
C ARG A 374 5.69 -1.30 -12.69
N ALA A 375 5.59 -0.73 -11.49
CA ALA A 375 4.30 -0.26 -10.98
C ALA A 375 3.73 0.87 -11.84
N ILE A 376 4.56 1.81 -12.29
CA ILE A 376 4.16 2.89 -13.21
C ILE A 376 3.70 2.32 -14.55
N GLU A 377 4.45 1.39 -15.13
CA GLU A 377 4.11 0.70 -16.38
C GLU A 377 2.77 -0.05 -16.26
N MET A 378 2.58 -0.79 -15.18
CA MET A 378 1.31 -1.47 -14.88
C MET A 378 0.13 -0.50 -14.87
N PHE A 379 0.26 0.62 -14.15
CA PHE A 379 -0.79 1.64 -14.11
C PHE A 379 -1.06 2.27 -15.48
N ASN A 380 -0.02 2.50 -16.27
CA ASN A 380 -0.19 3.02 -17.63
C ASN A 380 -0.99 2.04 -18.49
N ASN A 381 -0.62 0.78 -18.49
CA ASN A 381 -1.30 -0.28 -19.25
C ASN A 381 -2.77 -0.43 -18.82
N LEU A 382 -3.03 -0.49 -17.50
CA LEU A 382 -4.39 -0.57 -16.96
C LEU A 382 -5.23 0.66 -17.32
N THR A 383 -4.69 1.87 -17.11
CA THR A 383 -5.43 3.11 -17.39
C THR A 383 -5.72 3.25 -18.88
N GLN A 384 -4.77 2.88 -19.75
CA GLN A 384 -4.98 2.93 -21.20
C GLN A 384 -6.10 1.98 -21.66
N GLN A 385 -6.13 0.75 -21.17
CA GLN A 385 -7.15 -0.22 -21.51
C GLN A 385 -8.52 0.19 -20.95
N THR A 386 -8.59 0.55 -19.66
CA THR A 386 -9.86 0.93 -19.03
C THR A 386 -10.43 2.24 -19.59
N SER A 387 -9.59 3.23 -19.95
CA SER A 387 -10.07 4.49 -20.55
C SER A 387 -10.61 4.30 -21.97
N GLN A 388 -10.05 3.38 -22.76
CA GLN A 388 -10.56 3.05 -24.09
C GLN A 388 -11.97 2.45 -24.00
N ASP A 389 -12.16 1.47 -23.14
CA ASP A 389 -13.45 0.81 -22.94
C ASP A 389 -14.50 1.79 -22.38
N PHE A 390 -14.11 2.64 -21.44
CA PHE A 390 -15.00 3.67 -20.89
C PHE A 390 -15.39 4.74 -21.92
N THR A 391 -14.50 5.10 -22.83
CA THR A 391 -14.79 6.05 -23.93
C THR A 391 -15.77 5.46 -24.93
N ILE A 392 -15.67 4.16 -25.21
CA ILE A 392 -16.62 3.44 -26.06
C ILE A 392 -18.00 3.41 -25.42
N GLN A 393 -18.10 3.11 -24.13
CA GLN A 393 -19.36 3.14 -23.39
C GLN A 393 -19.99 4.53 -23.35
N ARG A 394 -19.21 5.62 -23.17
CA ARG A 394 -19.73 7.00 -23.23
C ARG A 394 -20.36 7.36 -24.58
N LYS A 395 -19.85 6.83 -25.68
CA LYS A 395 -20.48 7.05 -27.02
C LYS A 395 -21.85 6.38 -27.15
N GLU A 396 -22.06 5.26 -26.49
CA GLU A 396 -23.35 4.57 -26.42
C GLU A 396 -24.32 5.23 -25.44
N PHE A 397 -23.79 5.85 -24.36
CA PHE A 397 -24.55 6.53 -23.31
C PHE A 397 -24.95 7.98 -23.64
N ASN A 398 -24.73 8.49 -24.83
CA ASN A 398 -25.22 9.82 -25.27
C ASN A 398 -26.75 9.93 -25.48
N LYS A 399 -27.52 8.97 -24.97
CA LYS A 399 -28.97 9.17 -24.74
C LYS A 399 -29.08 9.87 -23.37
N GLU A 400 -29.83 10.98 -23.31
CA GLU A 400 -30.18 11.68 -22.09
C GLU A 400 -30.53 10.66 -20.99
N ILE A 401 -29.61 10.46 -20.05
CA ILE A 401 -29.90 9.67 -18.87
C ILE A 401 -30.67 10.63 -17.96
N SER A 402 -32.00 10.45 -17.89
CA SER A 402 -32.74 11.06 -16.81
C SER A 402 -32.19 10.50 -15.49
N LEU A 403 -31.53 11.36 -14.72
CA LEU A 403 -31.12 10.99 -13.37
C LEU A 403 -32.36 10.50 -12.62
N PRO A 404 -32.28 9.34 -11.94
CA PRO A 404 -33.36 8.91 -11.09
C PRO A 404 -33.70 9.99 -10.09
N SER A 405 -35.00 10.16 -9.77
CA SER A 405 -35.50 11.22 -8.88
C SER A 405 -34.96 11.19 -7.44
N PHE A 406 -34.12 10.23 -7.12
CA PHE A 406 -33.44 10.06 -5.82
C PHE A 406 -31.94 10.44 -5.83
N ILE A 407 -31.41 10.95 -6.92
CA ILE A 407 -30.14 11.64 -7.04
C ILE A 407 -30.44 13.16 -7.11
#